data_53a9c26c42deed9d544f017bfced3d1f
#
_entry.id   53a9c26c42deed9d544f017bfced3d1f
#
_cell.length_a   1.000
_cell.length_b   1.000
_cell.length_c   1.000
_cell.angle_alpha   90.00
_cell.angle_beta   90.00
_cell.angle_gamma   90.00
#
_symmetry.space_group_name_H-M   'P 1'
#
loop_
_entity.id
_entity.type
_entity.pdbx_description
1 polymer ?
#
loop_
_entity_poly.entity_id
_entity_poly.type
_entity_poly.pdbx_seq_one_letter_code
_entity_poly.pdbx_strand_id
1 'polypeptide(L)'
;KVPIENLLGERNGGFRIAMNALNVGRIKLGAGNLDGQRRSISISTDYANNRIQFKQPISNFGAIKEKLASMATSCYAGESACYRAANDVQSKIDEYQSSGLSKQESELKGVEEFALECSILKVAISEDMQICADEGIQIFGGMGFSAEAPIESAWRDARIGRIYEGTNEINRMLIIGMLLKKAMKGSLDIMTPYQDVMNNKPLSIEEKCETFDDEIILVENIKKIFLLLL
;
A
#
# COMPACT_ATOMS: atom_id res chain seq x y z
N LYS A 1 10.85 23.65 -29.58
CA LYS A 1 12.00 24.33 -28.95
C LYS A 1 11.52 24.91 -27.63
N VAL A 2 12.30 24.72 -26.58
CA VAL A 2 12.01 25.24 -25.22
C VAL A 2 13.16 26.16 -24.83
N PRO A 3 12.89 27.35 -24.24
CA PRO A 3 13.93 28.23 -23.71
C PRO A 3 14.80 27.54 -22.67
N ILE A 4 16.07 27.88 -22.61
CA ILE A 4 17.04 27.20 -21.73
C ILE A 4 16.76 27.49 -20.25
N GLU A 5 16.18 28.64 -19.95
CA GLU A 5 15.77 29.07 -18.62
C GLU A 5 14.63 28.19 -18.03
N ASN A 6 13.95 27.42 -18.87
CA ASN A 6 12.92 26.47 -18.45
C ASN A 6 13.50 25.09 -18.08
N LEU A 7 14.83 24.93 -18.03
CA LEU A 7 15.46 23.73 -17.57
C LEU A 7 15.17 23.49 -16.08
N LEU A 8 14.50 22.38 -15.76
CA LEU A 8 14.26 21.96 -14.39
C LEU A 8 15.45 21.16 -13.87
N GLY A 9 16.11 21.69 -12.86
CA GLY A 9 17.29 21.05 -12.25
C GLY A 9 18.52 21.06 -13.14
N GLU A 10 19.41 20.12 -12.90
CA GLU A 10 20.67 20.00 -13.65
C GLU A 10 20.49 19.26 -14.98
N ARG A 11 21.36 19.59 -15.95
CA ARG A 11 21.40 18.87 -17.23
C ARG A 11 21.70 17.38 -16.99
N ASN A 12 20.94 16.51 -17.62
CA ASN A 12 20.93 15.04 -17.47
C ASN A 12 20.34 14.53 -16.14
N GLY A 13 19.81 15.39 -15.25
CA GLY A 13 19.16 15.01 -13.99
C GLY A 13 17.68 14.59 -14.12
N GLY A 14 17.08 14.72 -15.30
CA GLY A 14 15.64 14.54 -15.51
C GLY A 14 15.10 13.16 -15.12
N PHE A 15 15.86 12.09 -15.33
CA PHE A 15 15.46 10.73 -14.94
C PHE A 15 15.25 10.62 -13.42
N ARG A 16 16.17 11.16 -12.62
CA ARG A 16 16.05 11.16 -11.16
C ARG A 16 14.83 11.96 -10.68
N ILE A 17 14.59 13.12 -11.29
CA ILE A 17 13.41 13.95 -10.98
C ILE A 17 12.13 13.18 -11.30
N ALA A 18 12.04 12.55 -12.47
CA ALA A 18 10.89 11.77 -12.88
C ALA A 18 10.64 10.57 -11.94
N MET A 19 11.68 9.84 -11.52
CA MET A 19 11.53 8.72 -10.59
C MET A 19 11.05 9.18 -9.21
N ASN A 20 11.52 10.31 -8.71
CA ASN A 20 11.03 10.86 -7.44
C ASN A 20 9.58 11.33 -7.54
N ALA A 21 9.18 11.93 -8.65
CA ALA A 21 7.78 12.28 -8.90
C ALA A 21 6.89 11.02 -8.89
N LEU A 22 7.34 9.90 -9.49
CA LEU A 22 6.63 8.62 -9.45
C LEU A 22 6.52 8.06 -8.02
N ASN A 23 7.55 8.17 -7.20
CA ASN A 23 7.49 7.70 -5.81
C ASN A 23 6.45 8.47 -4.99
N VAL A 24 6.41 9.81 -5.14
CA VAL A 24 5.37 10.66 -4.53
C VAL A 24 3.98 10.30 -5.08
N GLY A 25 3.86 10.05 -6.38
CA GLY A 25 2.63 9.62 -7.04
C GLY A 25 2.10 8.31 -6.44
N ARG A 26 2.99 7.34 -6.21
CA ARG A 26 2.64 6.02 -5.65
C ARG A 26 2.06 6.09 -4.23
N ILE A 27 2.66 6.87 -3.33
CA ILE A 27 2.12 7.02 -1.97
C ILE A 27 0.79 7.78 -1.99
N LYS A 28 0.66 8.82 -2.83
CA LYS A 28 -0.59 9.56 -3.01
C LYS A 28 -1.69 8.68 -3.59
N LEU A 29 -1.36 7.81 -4.53
CA LEU A 29 -2.29 6.83 -5.08
C LEU A 29 -2.80 5.88 -4.00
N GLY A 30 -1.90 5.37 -3.15
CA GLY A 30 -2.28 4.57 -2.00
C GLY A 30 -3.30 5.29 -1.11
N ALA A 31 -2.99 6.52 -0.70
CA ALA A 31 -3.89 7.32 0.12
C ALA A 31 -5.25 7.60 -0.54
N GLY A 32 -5.28 7.90 -1.85
CA GLY A 32 -6.52 8.11 -2.60
C GLY A 32 -7.39 6.85 -2.69
N ASN A 33 -6.77 5.68 -2.86
CA ASN A 33 -7.47 4.40 -2.88
C ASN A 33 -8.08 4.04 -1.51
N LEU A 34 -7.51 4.49 -0.39
CA LEU A 34 -8.10 4.30 0.94
C LEU A 34 -9.43 5.06 1.09
N ASP A 35 -9.54 6.27 0.55
CA ASP A 35 -10.82 6.99 0.53
C ASP A 35 -11.87 6.23 -0.30
N GLY A 36 -11.47 5.70 -1.46
CA GLY A 36 -12.32 4.85 -2.28
C GLY A 36 -12.81 3.59 -1.56
N GLN A 37 -11.92 2.92 -0.81
CA GLN A 37 -12.30 1.77 0.02
C GLN A 37 -13.30 2.14 1.10
N ARG A 38 -13.06 3.21 1.87
CA ARG A 38 -13.99 3.68 2.90
C ARG A 38 -15.38 3.99 2.35
N ARG A 39 -15.44 4.68 1.20
CA ARG A 39 -16.70 4.98 0.53
C ARG A 39 -17.41 3.70 0.09
N SER A 40 -16.69 2.77 -0.53
CA SER A 40 -17.24 1.48 -0.97
C SER A 40 -17.78 0.67 0.21
N ILE A 41 -17.08 0.64 1.35
CA ILE A 41 -17.52 -0.01 2.58
C ILE A 41 -18.81 0.64 3.11
N SER A 42 -18.82 1.99 3.19
CA SER A 42 -19.98 2.73 3.71
C SER A 42 -21.23 2.47 2.89
N ILE A 43 -21.18 2.68 1.57
CA ILE A 43 -22.34 2.48 0.70
C ILE A 43 -22.80 1.03 0.64
N SER A 44 -21.86 0.07 0.70
CA SER A 44 -22.18 -1.35 0.72
C SER A 44 -22.85 -1.76 2.02
N THR A 45 -22.39 -1.21 3.15
CA THR A 45 -23.00 -1.44 4.48
C THR A 45 -24.40 -0.86 4.54
N ASP A 46 -24.58 0.37 4.08
CA ASP A 46 -25.90 1.02 4.03
C ASP A 46 -26.87 0.24 3.15
N TYR A 47 -26.42 -0.18 1.97
CA TYR A 47 -27.24 -1.01 1.10
C TYR A 47 -27.60 -2.33 1.75
N ALA A 48 -26.62 -3.02 2.35
CA ALA A 48 -26.85 -4.33 3.00
C ALA A 48 -27.85 -4.24 4.18
N ASN A 49 -27.84 -3.14 4.93
CA ASN A 49 -28.76 -2.91 6.03
C ASN A 49 -30.20 -2.61 5.57
N ASN A 50 -30.36 -1.99 4.41
CA ASN A 50 -31.66 -1.57 3.90
C ASN A 50 -32.28 -2.59 2.91
N ARG A 51 -31.46 -3.42 2.26
CA ARG A 51 -31.94 -4.41 1.30
C ARG A 51 -32.54 -5.63 2.01
N ILE A 52 -33.84 -5.82 1.85
CA ILE A 52 -34.53 -6.99 2.41
C ILE A 52 -34.58 -8.12 1.38
N GLN A 53 -34.09 -9.30 1.76
CA GLN A 53 -34.25 -10.57 1.05
C GLN A 53 -34.52 -11.68 2.08
N PHE A 54 -35.30 -12.68 1.70
CA PHE A 54 -35.67 -13.77 2.60
C PHE A 54 -36.19 -13.29 3.96
N LYS A 55 -36.98 -12.19 3.94
CA LYS A 55 -37.66 -11.56 5.09
C LYS A 55 -36.73 -10.89 6.11
N GLN A 56 -35.48 -10.60 5.77
CA GLN A 56 -34.52 -9.91 6.63
C GLN A 56 -33.52 -9.08 5.81
N PRO A 57 -32.86 -8.09 6.45
CA PRO A 57 -31.75 -7.37 5.84
C PRO A 57 -30.65 -8.34 5.38
N ILE A 58 -30.06 -8.09 4.21
CA ILE A 58 -28.99 -8.97 3.72
C ILE A 58 -27.72 -8.89 4.59
N SER A 59 -27.53 -7.83 5.36
CA SER A 59 -26.46 -7.70 6.35
C SER A 59 -26.50 -8.77 7.46
N ASN A 60 -27.63 -9.48 7.64
CA ASN A 60 -27.72 -10.58 8.59
C ASN A 60 -27.08 -11.89 8.11
N PHE A 61 -26.85 -12.03 6.80
CA PHE A 61 -26.24 -13.24 6.26
C PHE A 61 -24.73 -13.27 6.48
N GLY A 62 -24.20 -14.45 6.87
CA GLY A 62 -22.78 -14.65 7.15
C GLY A 62 -21.88 -14.27 5.98
N ALA A 63 -22.26 -14.65 4.76
CA ALA A 63 -21.50 -14.30 3.55
C ALA A 63 -21.35 -12.77 3.33
N ILE A 64 -22.39 -11.98 3.66
CA ILE A 64 -22.32 -10.52 3.55
C ILE A 64 -21.46 -9.92 4.66
N LYS A 65 -21.58 -10.46 5.88
CA LYS A 65 -20.75 -10.04 7.03
C LYS A 65 -19.26 -10.30 6.76
N GLU A 66 -18.94 -11.47 6.21
CA GLU A 66 -17.56 -11.83 5.84
C GLU A 66 -16.97 -10.86 4.81
N LYS A 67 -17.73 -10.53 3.74
CA LYS A 67 -17.31 -9.56 2.74
C LYS A 67 -17.03 -8.20 3.35
N LEU A 68 -17.97 -7.64 4.13
CA LEU A 68 -17.82 -6.34 4.77
C LEU A 68 -16.65 -6.35 5.78
N ALA A 69 -16.46 -7.43 6.53
CA ALA A 69 -15.32 -7.57 7.45
C ALA A 69 -13.99 -7.60 6.71
N SER A 70 -13.88 -8.36 5.61
CA SER A 70 -12.68 -8.41 4.77
C SER A 70 -12.35 -7.04 4.17
N MET A 71 -13.35 -6.34 3.62
CA MET A 71 -13.19 -4.97 3.09
C MET A 71 -12.68 -4.01 4.18
N ALA A 72 -13.25 -4.06 5.38
CA ALA A 72 -12.85 -3.20 6.50
C ALA A 72 -11.43 -3.51 7.00
N THR A 73 -11.09 -4.79 7.09
CA THR A 73 -9.77 -5.24 7.55
C THR A 73 -8.66 -4.82 6.60
N SER A 74 -8.84 -5.02 5.28
CA SER A 74 -7.84 -4.60 4.28
C SER A 74 -7.69 -3.06 4.26
N CYS A 75 -8.79 -2.32 4.38
CA CYS A 75 -8.74 -0.86 4.47
C CYS A 75 -7.95 -0.40 5.71
N TYR A 76 -8.18 -1.00 6.87
CA TYR A 76 -7.46 -0.70 8.11
C TYR A 76 -5.95 -1.01 8.00
N ALA A 77 -5.61 -2.17 7.43
CA ALA A 77 -4.22 -2.57 7.23
C ALA A 77 -3.51 -1.61 6.26
N GLY A 78 -4.14 -1.28 5.13
CA GLY A 78 -3.61 -0.33 4.15
C GLY A 78 -3.44 1.07 4.73
N GLU A 79 -4.40 1.54 5.54
CA GLU A 79 -4.31 2.82 6.23
C GLU A 79 -3.16 2.86 7.22
N SER A 80 -3.02 1.85 8.06
CA SER A 80 -1.92 1.72 9.03
C SER A 80 -0.56 1.76 8.33
N ALA A 81 -0.41 1.01 7.24
CA ALA A 81 0.82 0.99 6.44
C ALA A 81 1.11 2.35 5.78
N CYS A 82 0.09 3.02 5.27
CA CYS A 82 0.22 4.33 4.62
C CYS A 82 0.67 5.41 5.62
N TYR A 83 0.06 5.48 6.80
CA TYR A 83 0.47 6.42 7.85
C TYR A 83 1.86 6.13 8.37
N ARG A 84 2.23 4.84 8.53
CA ARG A 84 3.57 4.45 8.93
C ARG A 84 4.60 4.95 7.92
N ALA A 85 4.42 4.66 6.64
CA ALA A 85 5.36 5.07 5.59
C ALA A 85 5.43 6.61 5.45
N ALA A 86 4.31 7.32 5.60
CA ALA A 86 4.29 8.77 5.57
C ALA A 86 5.11 9.36 6.73
N ASN A 87 4.99 8.81 7.94
CA ASN A 87 5.78 9.22 9.09
C ASN A 87 7.27 8.92 8.91
N ASP A 88 7.61 7.76 8.38
CA ASP A 88 9.00 7.35 8.14
C ASP A 88 9.67 8.28 7.11
N VAL A 89 8.97 8.62 6.02
CA VAL A 89 9.42 9.61 5.03
C VAL A 89 9.64 10.98 5.68
N GLN A 90 8.68 11.47 6.47
CA GLN A 90 8.80 12.78 7.13
C GLN A 90 9.97 12.80 8.12
N SER A 91 10.10 11.78 8.94
CA SER A 91 11.21 11.66 9.91
C SER A 91 12.58 11.69 9.21
N LYS A 92 12.68 11.07 8.03
CA LYS A 92 13.93 11.08 7.26
C LYS A 92 14.20 12.44 6.60
N ILE A 93 13.17 13.14 6.16
CA ILE A 93 13.28 14.52 5.68
C ILE A 93 13.82 15.42 6.79
N ASP A 94 13.27 15.33 8.00
CA ASP A 94 13.67 16.14 9.15
C ASP A 94 15.13 15.84 9.56
N GLU A 95 15.54 14.56 9.51
CA GLU A 95 16.94 14.14 9.75
C GLU A 95 17.88 14.78 8.72
N TYR A 96 17.55 14.75 7.42
CA TYR A 96 18.36 15.38 6.38
C TYR A 96 18.44 16.89 6.53
N GLN A 97 17.35 17.56 6.89
CA GLN A 97 17.35 19.01 7.17
C GLN A 97 18.25 19.34 8.36
N SER A 98 18.17 18.53 9.43
CA SER A 98 19.01 18.71 10.62
C SER A 98 20.49 18.47 10.34
N SER A 99 20.82 17.69 9.30
CA SER A 99 22.19 17.47 8.85
C SER A 99 22.73 18.60 7.95
N GLY A 100 21.91 19.63 7.68
CA GLY A 100 22.31 20.82 6.93
C GLY A 100 21.98 20.82 5.44
N LEU A 101 21.21 19.84 4.95
CA LEU A 101 20.72 19.85 3.58
C LEU A 101 19.61 20.92 3.41
N SER A 102 19.51 21.46 2.21
CA SER A 102 18.39 22.34 1.87
C SER A 102 17.05 21.60 1.98
N LYS A 103 15.96 22.33 2.21
CA LYS A 103 14.61 21.77 2.26
C LYS A 103 14.31 20.89 1.03
N GLN A 104 14.60 21.39 -0.15
CA GLN A 104 14.32 20.70 -1.41
C GLN A 104 15.14 19.41 -1.55
N GLU A 105 16.42 19.41 -1.20
CA GLU A 105 17.27 18.23 -1.24
C GLU A 105 16.83 17.17 -0.22
N SER A 106 16.43 17.63 0.98
CA SER A 106 15.93 16.76 2.04
C SER A 106 14.63 16.06 1.64
N GLU A 107 13.68 16.79 1.05
CA GLU A 107 12.44 16.24 0.52
C GLU A 107 12.69 15.19 -0.57
N LEU A 108 13.57 15.50 -1.54
CA LEU A 108 13.92 14.56 -2.61
C LEU A 108 14.59 13.28 -2.08
N LYS A 109 15.57 13.42 -1.18
CA LYS A 109 16.29 12.28 -0.61
C LYS A 109 15.40 11.46 0.32
N GLY A 110 14.57 12.10 1.13
CA GLY A 110 13.64 11.40 2.02
C GLY A 110 12.67 10.50 1.27
N VAL A 111 12.08 11.02 0.20
CA VAL A 111 11.19 10.20 -0.65
C VAL A 111 11.95 9.10 -1.41
N GLU A 112 13.16 9.38 -1.91
CA GLU A 112 14.01 8.40 -2.61
C GLU A 112 14.38 7.23 -1.70
N GLU A 113 14.63 7.48 -0.41
CA GLU A 113 14.96 6.44 0.57
C GLU A 113 13.84 5.41 0.73
N PHE A 114 12.57 5.85 0.71
CA PHE A 114 11.39 5.01 0.86
C PHE A 114 10.69 4.64 -0.46
N ALA A 115 11.43 4.65 -1.57
CA ALA A 115 10.90 4.26 -2.87
C ALA A 115 10.37 2.81 -2.92
N LEU A 116 10.96 1.92 -2.12
CA LEU A 116 10.53 0.54 -1.93
C LEU A 116 9.13 0.50 -1.32
N GLU A 117 8.95 1.16 -0.18
CA GLU A 117 7.71 1.23 0.58
C GLU A 117 6.61 1.90 -0.22
N CYS A 118 6.91 2.98 -0.94
CA CYS A 118 5.98 3.64 -1.86
C CYS A 118 5.45 2.66 -2.94
N SER A 119 6.33 1.79 -3.46
CA SER A 119 5.95 0.79 -4.46
C SER A 119 5.09 -0.33 -3.85
N ILE A 120 5.41 -0.78 -2.63
CA ILE A 120 4.62 -1.78 -1.89
C ILE A 120 3.21 -1.24 -1.63
N LEU A 121 3.11 -0.03 -1.10
CA LEU A 121 1.81 0.62 -0.80
C LEU A 121 0.96 0.76 -2.07
N LYS A 122 1.57 1.20 -3.18
CA LYS A 122 0.86 1.33 -4.46
C LYS A 122 0.26 0.01 -4.89
N VAL A 123 1.02 -1.07 -4.83
CA VAL A 123 0.56 -2.41 -5.23
C VAL A 123 -0.55 -2.89 -4.31
N ALA A 124 -0.27 -2.97 -3.00
CA ALA A 124 -1.19 -3.55 -2.02
C ALA A 124 -2.52 -2.79 -1.99
N ILE A 125 -2.49 -1.47 -1.78
CA ILE A 125 -3.71 -0.69 -1.58
C ILE A 125 -4.53 -0.58 -2.88
N SER A 126 -3.90 -0.56 -4.07
CA SER A 126 -4.65 -0.56 -5.33
C SER A 126 -5.32 -1.89 -5.63
N GLU A 127 -4.76 -3.00 -5.19
CA GLU A 127 -5.38 -4.33 -5.30
C GLU A 127 -6.51 -4.48 -4.29
N ASP A 128 -6.30 -4.07 -3.05
CA ASP A 128 -7.34 -4.06 -2.02
C ASP A 128 -8.52 -3.17 -2.42
N MET A 129 -8.26 -2.01 -3.04
CA MET A 129 -9.33 -1.16 -3.58
C MET A 129 -10.14 -1.88 -4.65
N GLN A 130 -9.49 -2.59 -5.57
CA GLN A 130 -10.20 -3.35 -6.60
C GLN A 130 -11.06 -4.47 -5.99
N ILE A 131 -10.52 -5.21 -5.02
CA ILE A 131 -11.24 -6.26 -4.31
C ILE A 131 -12.43 -5.64 -3.54
N CYS A 132 -12.19 -4.53 -2.85
CA CYS A 132 -13.22 -3.83 -2.09
C CYS A 132 -14.39 -3.37 -2.98
N ALA A 133 -14.09 -2.81 -4.15
CA ALA A 133 -15.12 -2.39 -5.10
C ALA A 133 -15.86 -3.58 -5.73
N ASP A 134 -15.15 -4.68 -6.01
CA ASP A 134 -15.74 -5.90 -6.57
C ASP A 134 -16.70 -6.57 -5.58
N GLU A 135 -16.30 -6.68 -4.31
CA GLU A 135 -17.17 -7.18 -3.26
C GLU A 135 -18.37 -6.24 -3.01
N GLY A 136 -18.16 -4.94 -3.18
CA GLY A 136 -19.26 -3.97 -3.13
C GLY A 136 -20.30 -4.24 -4.24
N ILE A 137 -19.89 -4.46 -5.47
CA ILE A 137 -20.79 -4.85 -6.58
C ILE A 137 -21.53 -6.14 -6.22
N GLN A 138 -20.83 -7.12 -5.67
CA GLN A 138 -21.42 -8.41 -5.30
C GLN A 138 -22.49 -8.25 -4.20
N ILE A 139 -22.26 -7.36 -3.22
CA ILE A 139 -23.24 -7.04 -2.16
C ILE A 139 -24.48 -6.37 -2.76
N PHE A 140 -24.31 -5.45 -3.71
CA PHE A 140 -25.42 -4.81 -4.42
C PHE A 140 -26.19 -5.78 -5.35
N GLY A 141 -25.55 -6.90 -5.75
CA GLY A 141 -26.13 -7.84 -6.71
C GLY A 141 -26.31 -7.20 -8.08
N GLY A 142 -27.37 -7.56 -8.81
CA GLY A 142 -27.64 -7.00 -10.13
C GLY A 142 -27.71 -5.47 -10.18
N MET A 143 -28.10 -4.83 -9.07
CA MET A 143 -28.11 -3.36 -8.97
C MET A 143 -26.69 -2.78 -9.01
N GLY A 144 -25.70 -3.48 -8.47
CA GLY A 144 -24.29 -3.04 -8.50
C GLY A 144 -23.67 -2.99 -9.89
N PHE A 145 -24.26 -3.68 -10.87
CA PHE A 145 -23.84 -3.63 -12.28
C PHE A 145 -24.47 -2.46 -13.05
N SER A 146 -25.52 -1.82 -12.48
CA SER A 146 -26.15 -0.67 -13.10
C SER A 146 -25.33 0.59 -12.93
N ALA A 147 -25.19 1.39 -13.99
CA ALA A 147 -24.53 2.70 -13.94
C ALA A 147 -25.25 3.71 -13.00
N GLU A 148 -26.47 3.40 -12.55
CA GLU A 148 -27.19 4.20 -11.55
C GLU A 148 -26.67 3.97 -10.12
N ALA A 149 -25.96 2.84 -9.89
CA ALA A 149 -25.40 2.52 -8.58
C ALA A 149 -23.99 3.10 -8.43
N PRO A 150 -23.68 3.81 -7.34
CA PRO A 150 -22.38 4.47 -7.15
C PRO A 150 -21.22 3.49 -7.07
N ILE A 151 -21.47 2.21 -6.76
CA ILE A 151 -20.43 1.18 -6.67
C ILE A 151 -19.92 0.75 -8.03
N GLU A 152 -20.71 0.87 -9.12
CA GLU A 152 -20.26 0.58 -10.49
C GLU A 152 -19.12 1.49 -10.91
N SER A 153 -19.27 2.81 -10.71
CA SER A 153 -18.21 3.77 -11.01
C SER A 153 -16.97 3.55 -10.14
N ALA A 154 -17.14 3.23 -8.85
CA ALA A 154 -16.03 2.91 -7.96
C ALA A 154 -15.21 1.71 -8.46
N TRP A 155 -15.87 0.67 -8.98
CA TRP A 155 -15.21 -0.50 -9.56
C TRP A 155 -14.41 -0.16 -10.82
N ARG A 156 -14.99 0.65 -11.70
CA ARG A 156 -14.35 1.12 -12.93
C ARG A 156 -13.12 1.98 -12.62
N ASP A 157 -13.26 2.91 -11.68
CA ASP A 157 -12.19 3.81 -11.28
C ASP A 157 -11.06 3.08 -10.53
N ALA A 158 -11.37 2.07 -9.73
CA ALA A 158 -10.39 1.23 -9.07
C ALA A 158 -9.47 0.50 -10.08
N ARG A 159 -10.02 0.09 -11.24
CA ARG A 159 -9.29 -0.74 -12.21
C ARG A 159 -8.04 -0.07 -12.76
N ILE A 160 -8.08 1.23 -13.02
CA ILE A 160 -6.94 1.97 -13.56
C ILE A 160 -5.81 2.10 -12.54
N GLY A 161 -6.12 2.08 -11.24
CA GLY A 161 -5.16 2.17 -10.15
C GLY A 161 -4.05 1.10 -10.19
N ARG A 162 -4.32 -0.06 -10.79
CA ARG A 162 -3.35 -1.14 -10.98
C ARG A 162 -2.48 -0.99 -12.23
N ILE A 163 -2.75 0.01 -13.08
CA ILE A 163 -2.09 0.18 -14.39
C ILE A 163 -1.13 1.36 -14.38
N TYR A 164 -1.59 2.54 -13.99
CA TYR A 164 -0.76 3.76 -14.00
C TYR A 164 0.20 3.83 -12.81
N GLU A 165 1.12 4.80 -12.80
CA GLU A 165 2.25 4.90 -11.84
C GLU A 165 3.19 3.67 -11.89
N GLY A 166 3.27 3.04 -13.05
CA GLY A 166 3.84 1.71 -13.27
C GLY A 166 2.83 0.61 -12.93
N THR A 167 2.68 -0.40 -13.80
CA THR A 167 1.75 -1.50 -13.51
C THR A 167 2.16 -2.21 -12.22
N ASN A 168 1.22 -2.92 -11.57
CA ASN A 168 1.52 -3.64 -10.35
C ASN A 168 2.60 -4.72 -10.57
N GLU A 169 2.64 -5.36 -11.73
CA GLU A 169 3.67 -6.33 -12.12
C GLU A 169 5.06 -5.67 -12.17
N ILE A 170 5.17 -4.49 -12.82
CA ILE A 170 6.42 -3.71 -12.88
C ILE A 170 6.85 -3.30 -11.47
N ASN A 171 5.92 -2.81 -10.64
CA ASN A 171 6.25 -2.43 -9.27
C ASN A 171 6.71 -3.64 -8.43
N ARG A 172 6.13 -4.83 -8.59
CA ARG A 172 6.60 -6.05 -7.91
C ARG A 172 8.03 -6.40 -8.28
N MET A 173 8.40 -6.34 -9.57
CA MET A 173 9.79 -6.55 -9.99
C MET A 173 10.72 -5.45 -9.42
N LEU A 174 10.24 -4.22 -9.38
CA LEU A 174 11.00 -3.08 -8.86
C LEU A 174 11.25 -3.21 -7.35
N ILE A 175 10.27 -3.69 -6.58
CA ILE A 175 10.38 -3.96 -5.15
C ILE A 175 11.54 -4.93 -4.89
N ILE A 176 11.55 -6.08 -5.54
CA ILE A 176 12.62 -7.07 -5.36
C ILE A 176 13.97 -6.52 -5.81
N GLY A 177 14.02 -5.86 -6.98
CA GLY A 177 15.26 -5.25 -7.48
C GLY A 177 15.85 -4.18 -6.55
N MET A 178 15.00 -3.35 -5.94
CA MET A 178 15.43 -2.35 -4.96
C MET A 178 15.88 -2.99 -3.63
N LEU A 179 15.14 -3.99 -3.14
CA LEU A 179 15.48 -4.73 -1.94
C LEU A 179 16.89 -5.35 -2.05
N LEU A 180 17.12 -6.13 -3.09
CA LEU A 180 18.41 -6.76 -3.35
C LEU A 180 19.54 -5.72 -3.53
N LYS A 181 19.26 -4.61 -4.23
CA LYS A 181 20.24 -3.53 -4.40
C LYS A 181 20.60 -2.86 -3.07
N LYS A 182 19.63 -2.63 -2.17
CA LYS A 182 19.88 -2.09 -0.82
C LYS A 182 20.72 -3.08 0.00
N ALA A 183 20.41 -4.37 -0.08
CA ALA A 183 21.16 -5.42 0.60
C ALA A 183 22.60 -5.52 0.09
N MET A 184 22.82 -5.56 -1.22
CA MET A 184 24.16 -5.61 -1.83
C MET A 184 25.02 -4.38 -1.50
N LYS A 185 24.40 -3.21 -1.26
CA LYS A 185 25.07 -1.98 -0.84
C LYS A 185 25.33 -1.91 0.67
N GLY A 186 24.84 -2.86 1.44
CA GLY A 186 24.90 -2.85 2.90
C GLY A 186 24.00 -1.82 3.57
N SER A 187 23.08 -1.20 2.83
CA SER A 187 22.10 -0.26 3.40
C SER A 187 20.86 -0.95 3.98
N LEU A 188 20.71 -2.25 3.74
CA LEU A 188 19.71 -3.12 4.34
C LEU A 188 20.39 -4.43 4.74
N ASP A 189 20.42 -4.72 6.03
CA ASP A 189 20.94 -5.99 6.52
C ASP A 189 19.87 -7.07 6.40
N ILE A 190 20.01 -7.96 5.43
CA ILE A 190 19.21 -9.17 5.27
C ILE A 190 19.98 -10.43 5.65
N MET A 191 21.33 -10.33 5.78
CA MET A 191 22.16 -11.50 6.06
C MET A 191 22.09 -11.93 7.50
N THR A 192 22.07 -10.99 8.45
CA THR A 192 21.95 -11.31 9.88
C THR A 192 20.62 -12.00 10.17
N PRO A 193 19.43 -11.46 9.80
CA PRO A 193 18.17 -12.17 9.97
C PRO A 193 18.12 -13.53 9.25
N TYR A 194 18.70 -13.66 8.06
CA TYR A 194 18.80 -14.94 7.36
C TYR A 194 19.59 -15.97 8.16
N GLN A 195 20.78 -15.59 8.67
CA GLN A 195 21.61 -16.47 9.49
C GLN A 195 20.90 -16.87 10.80
N ASP A 196 20.18 -15.95 11.41
CA ASP A 196 19.40 -16.23 12.64
C ASP A 196 18.29 -17.25 12.35
N VAL A 197 17.62 -17.15 11.21
CA VAL A 197 16.64 -18.17 10.77
C VAL A 197 17.31 -19.52 10.53
N MET A 198 18.45 -19.55 9.83
CA MET A 198 19.20 -20.80 9.59
C MET A 198 19.70 -21.46 10.88
N ASN A 199 20.00 -20.67 11.91
CA ASN A 199 20.41 -21.15 13.23
C ASN A 199 19.23 -21.41 14.18
N ASN A 200 18.00 -21.41 13.70
CA ASN A 200 16.76 -21.56 14.48
C ASN A 200 16.60 -20.55 15.63
N LYS A 201 17.20 -19.37 15.50
CA LYS A 201 16.94 -18.29 16.45
C LYS A 201 15.60 -17.62 16.15
N PRO A 202 14.83 -17.23 17.20
CA PRO A 202 13.64 -16.41 16.97
C PRO A 202 14.07 -15.07 16.37
N LEU A 203 13.27 -14.55 15.42
CA LEU A 203 13.43 -13.15 15.03
C LEU A 203 13.02 -12.28 16.22
N SER A 204 13.81 -11.23 16.51
CA SER A 204 13.49 -10.33 17.60
C SER A 204 12.16 -9.63 17.35
N ILE A 205 11.21 -9.83 18.25
CA ILE A 205 9.99 -9.03 18.32
C ILE A 205 10.28 -7.94 19.35
N GLU A 206 10.17 -6.68 18.93
CA GLU A 206 10.47 -5.54 19.79
C GLU A 206 9.46 -5.37 20.93
N GLU A 207 8.23 -5.89 20.78
CA GLU A 207 7.19 -5.81 21.80
C GLU A 207 6.45 -7.14 21.93
N LYS A 208 6.33 -7.63 23.17
CA LYS A 208 5.41 -8.72 23.50
C LYS A 208 4.04 -8.15 23.78
N CYS A 209 3.04 -8.62 23.06
CA CYS A 209 1.65 -8.24 23.27
C CYS A 209 0.85 -9.50 23.58
N GLU A 210 0.53 -9.73 24.85
CA GLU A 210 -0.19 -10.91 25.31
C GLU A 210 -1.52 -11.20 24.55
N THR A 211 -2.13 -10.16 23.99
CA THR A 211 -3.42 -10.26 23.29
C THR A 211 -3.31 -10.80 21.85
N PHE A 212 -2.13 -10.70 21.19
CA PHE A 212 -1.91 -11.03 19.79
C PHE A 212 -0.71 -11.95 19.56
N ASP A 213 -0.37 -12.80 20.53
CA ASP A 213 0.82 -13.65 20.45
C ASP A 213 0.78 -14.61 19.24
N ASP A 214 -0.37 -15.18 18.92
CA ASP A 214 -0.53 -16.10 17.79
C ASP A 214 -0.33 -15.37 16.43
N GLU A 215 -0.86 -14.16 16.29
CA GLU A 215 -0.70 -13.33 15.10
C GLU A 215 0.75 -12.85 14.96
N ILE A 216 1.41 -12.51 16.04
CA ILE A 216 2.82 -12.13 16.07
C ILE A 216 3.68 -13.31 15.60
N ILE A 217 3.44 -14.53 16.14
CA ILE A 217 4.12 -15.76 15.70
C ILE A 217 3.89 -16.02 14.21
N LEU A 218 2.67 -15.82 13.71
CA LEU A 218 2.36 -15.97 12.31
C LEU A 218 3.17 -15.02 11.43
N VAL A 219 3.23 -13.74 11.80
CA VAL A 219 4.02 -12.72 11.08
C VAL A 219 5.50 -13.07 11.10
N GLU A 220 6.02 -13.56 12.24
CA GLU A 220 7.41 -14.02 12.35
C GLU A 220 7.71 -15.18 11.40
N ASN A 221 6.82 -16.15 11.33
CA ASN A 221 6.96 -17.28 10.43
C ASN A 221 6.92 -16.86 8.96
N ILE A 222 6.05 -15.89 8.60
CA ILE A 222 6.01 -15.33 7.25
C ILE A 222 7.34 -14.62 6.91
N LYS A 223 7.90 -13.84 7.83
CA LYS A 223 9.22 -13.20 7.66
C LYS A 223 10.33 -14.24 7.45
N LYS A 224 10.32 -15.33 8.22
CA LYS A 224 11.27 -16.44 8.05
C LYS A 224 11.18 -17.08 6.68
N ILE A 225 9.95 -17.39 6.23
CA ILE A 225 9.72 -17.97 4.90
C ILE A 225 10.23 -17.01 3.82
N PHE A 226 9.94 -15.72 3.94
CA PHE A 226 10.42 -14.71 3.00
C PHE A 226 11.95 -14.67 2.91
N LEU A 227 12.65 -14.70 4.04
CA LEU A 227 14.12 -14.72 4.09
C LEU A 227 14.72 -16.00 3.48
N LEU A 228 14.03 -17.14 3.59
CA LEU A 228 14.47 -18.40 2.98
C LEU A 228 14.24 -18.47 1.47
N LEU A 229 13.39 -17.59 0.92
CA LEU A 229 13.06 -17.53 -0.52
C LEU A 229 13.88 -16.47 -1.27
N LEU A 230 14.59 -15.59 -0.56
CA LEU A 230 15.50 -14.58 -1.13
C LEU A 230 16.85 -15.18 -1.51
#